data_60eede8c721990cae7d611c9e4a49918
#
_entry.id   60eede8c721990cae7d611c9e4a49918
#
_cell.length_a   1.000
_cell.length_b   1.000
_cell.length_c   1.000
_cell.angle_alpha   90.00
_cell.angle_beta   90.00
_cell.angle_gamma   90.00
#
_symmetry.space_group_name_H-M   'P 1'
#
loop_
_entity.id
_entity.type
_entity.pdbx_description
1 polymer ?
#
loop_
_entity_poly.entity_id
_entity_poly.type
_entity_poly.pdbx_seq_one_letter_code
_entity_poly.pdbx_strand_id
1 'polypeptide(L)'
;RRTDGNGQSFDGTGGLNREAIRFKSEEMSAFYSIYGGIFFVGMFLAALFLMATVMIIYYKQMSEGYEDQKRFQILSNVGLTEKEAKESIRTQVMLLFYLPVAAAIMHMIVASSVVRLFLRMILIVDTFTFNMAIAIVSIIFLVIYTIVYKITSREYYKIVNRKEVRQ
;
A
#
# COMPACT_ATOMS: atom_id res chain seq x y z
N ARG A 1 7.40 -52.35 32.05
CA ARG A 1 6.45 -51.66 32.91
C ARG A 1 7.12 -51.48 34.27
N ARG A 2 7.62 -50.30 34.59
CA ARG A 2 8.31 -50.01 35.84
C ARG A 2 7.30 -49.20 36.70
N THR A 3 6.84 -49.77 37.77
CA THR A 3 5.99 -49.08 38.79
C THR A 3 6.91 -48.61 39.90
N ASP A 4 6.81 -47.36 40.25
CA ASP A 4 7.39 -46.82 41.48
C ASP A 4 6.52 -47.14 42.67
N GLY A 5 7.10 -47.05 43.90
CA GLY A 5 6.52 -47.52 45.15
C GLY A 5 5.16 -46.89 45.57
N ASN A 6 4.54 -46.10 44.69
CA ASN A 6 3.27 -45.42 44.90
C ASN A 6 2.18 -45.83 43.88
N GLY A 7 2.40 -46.95 43.18
CA GLY A 7 1.37 -47.54 42.29
C GLY A 7 1.08 -46.80 40.98
N GLN A 8 1.83 -45.74 40.63
CA GLN A 8 1.67 -45.04 39.36
C GLN A 8 2.51 -45.70 38.28
N SER A 9 1.87 -46.24 37.25
CA SER A 9 2.55 -46.75 36.06
C SER A 9 3.14 -45.60 35.26
N PHE A 10 4.46 -45.46 35.26
CA PHE A 10 5.15 -44.56 34.37
C PHE A 10 5.07 -45.11 32.93
N ASP A 11 4.21 -44.52 32.13
CA ASP A 11 4.25 -44.75 30.70
C ASP A 11 5.28 -43.77 30.11
N GLY A 12 6.47 -44.28 29.82
CA GLY A 12 7.58 -43.50 29.26
C GLY A 12 7.24 -42.81 27.94
N THR A 13 6.17 -43.24 27.29
CA THR A 13 5.66 -42.65 26.05
C THR A 13 4.89 -41.35 26.31
N GLY A 14 4.23 -41.20 27.46
CA GLY A 14 3.47 -40.02 27.81
C GLY A 14 4.36 -38.79 28.13
N GLY A 15 5.54 -39.02 28.70
CA GLY A 15 6.55 -37.98 28.95
C GLY A 15 7.17 -37.46 27.66
N LEU A 16 7.61 -38.36 26.80
CA LEU A 16 8.21 -38.03 25.51
C LEU A 16 7.21 -37.29 24.57
N ASN A 17 5.95 -37.71 24.59
CA ASN A 17 4.91 -37.03 23.80
C ASN A 17 4.61 -35.60 24.31
N ARG A 18 4.63 -35.38 25.62
CA ARG A 18 4.42 -34.03 26.19
C ARG A 18 5.59 -33.11 25.90
N GLU A 19 6.82 -33.59 25.97
CA GLU A 19 8.00 -32.84 25.60
C GLU A 19 8.02 -32.52 24.10
N ALA A 20 7.74 -33.45 23.25
CA ALA A 20 7.64 -33.26 21.81
C ALA A 20 6.54 -32.22 21.43
N ILE A 21 5.40 -32.24 22.12
CA ILE A 21 4.33 -31.24 21.92
C ILE A 21 4.80 -29.87 22.41
N ARG A 22 5.51 -29.77 23.53
CA ARG A 22 6.06 -28.50 24.01
C ARG A 22 7.08 -27.92 23.08
N PHE A 23 8.06 -28.70 22.63
CA PHE A 23 9.04 -28.25 21.64
C PHE A 23 8.37 -27.75 20.37
N LYS A 24 7.40 -28.47 19.84
CA LYS A 24 6.65 -28.06 18.66
C LYS A 24 5.86 -26.77 18.88
N SER A 25 5.27 -26.57 20.07
CA SER A 25 4.56 -25.33 20.38
C SER A 25 5.49 -24.15 20.59
N GLU A 26 6.65 -24.35 21.17
CA GLU A 26 7.67 -23.30 21.35
C GLU A 26 8.29 -22.88 20.02
N GLU A 27 8.63 -23.83 19.15
CA GLU A 27 9.09 -23.55 17.80
C GLU A 27 8.02 -22.77 16.99
N MET A 28 6.76 -23.22 17.02
CA MET A 28 5.67 -22.50 16.36
C MET A 28 5.51 -21.08 16.91
N SER A 29 5.56 -20.88 18.21
CA SER A 29 5.43 -19.56 18.81
C SER A 29 6.58 -18.63 18.42
N ALA A 30 7.81 -19.15 18.35
CA ALA A 30 8.96 -18.40 17.86
C ALA A 30 8.81 -18.00 16.39
N PHE A 31 8.35 -18.91 15.54
CA PHE A 31 8.02 -18.61 14.15
C PHE A 31 6.98 -17.50 14.03
N TYR A 32 5.85 -17.62 14.73
CA TYR A 32 4.81 -16.58 14.69
C TYR A 32 5.30 -15.23 15.20
N SER A 33 6.17 -15.20 16.21
CA SER A 33 6.74 -13.97 16.74
C SER A 33 7.65 -13.28 15.73
N ILE A 34 8.51 -14.02 15.03
CA ILE A 34 9.41 -13.49 14.00
C ILE A 34 8.62 -12.96 12.82
N TYR A 35 7.71 -13.78 12.27
CA TYR A 35 6.90 -13.37 11.13
C TYR A 35 5.95 -12.23 11.48
N GLY A 36 5.36 -12.24 12.67
CA GLY A 36 4.53 -11.16 13.17
C GLY A 36 5.30 -9.85 13.32
N GLY A 37 6.54 -9.92 13.82
CA GLY A 37 7.43 -8.76 13.93
C GLY A 37 7.79 -8.17 12.56
N ILE A 38 8.19 -9.00 11.60
CA ILE A 38 8.51 -8.57 10.24
C ILE A 38 7.26 -7.96 9.56
N PHE A 39 6.10 -8.60 9.73
CA PHE A 39 4.84 -8.11 9.18
C PHE A 39 4.46 -6.75 9.79
N PHE A 40 4.60 -6.59 11.10
CA PHE A 40 4.34 -5.32 11.79
C PHE A 40 5.24 -4.20 11.27
N VAL A 41 6.55 -4.43 11.18
CA VAL A 41 7.51 -3.45 10.64
C VAL A 41 7.18 -3.13 9.18
N GLY A 42 6.87 -4.13 8.37
CA GLY A 42 6.48 -3.94 6.97
C GLY A 42 5.22 -3.09 6.83
N MET A 43 4.20 -3.34 7.64
CA MET A 43 2.96 -2.57 7.65
C MET A 43 3.19 -1.12 8.10
N PHE A 44 4.02 -0.92 9.11
CA PHE A 44 4.39 0.41 9.60
C PHE A 44 5.15 1.22 8.54
N LEU A 45 6.13 0.60 7.89
CA LEU A 45 6.86 1.23 6.78
C LEU A 45 5.95 1.55 5.61
N ALA A 46 5.05 0.64 5.24
CA ALA A 46 4.07 0.88 4.18
C ALA A 46 3.18 2.09 4.50
N ALA A 47 2.71 2.23 5.73
CA ALA A 47 1.93 3.39 6.17
C ALA A 47 2.73 4.69 6.10
N LEU A 48 4.00 4.68 6.53
CA LEU A 48 4.89 5.85 6.44
C LEU A 48 5.14 6.26 4.98
N PHE A 49 5.46 5.32 4.10
CA PHE A 49 5.67 5.60 2.69
C PHE A 49 4.40 6.10 2.00
N LEU A 50 3.25 5.56 2.35
CA LEU A 50 1.96 6.03 1.82
C LEU A 50 1.70 7.47 2.25
N MET A 51 1.94 7.81 3.52
CA MET A 51 1.77 9.16 4.03
C MET A 51 2.74 10.14 3.36
N ALA A 52 4.01 9.77 3.21
CA ALA A 52 5.00 10.57 2.50
C ALA A 52 4.61 10.80 1.03
N THR A 53 4.16 9.76 0.34
CA THR A 53 3.70 9.86 -1.06
C THR A 53 2.53 10.82 -1.20
N VAL A 54 1.53 10.72 -0.33
CA VAL A 54 0.37 11.64 -0.32
C VAL A 54 0.83 13.08 -0.14
N MET A 55 1.74 13.34 0.81
CA MET A 55 2.28 14.69 1.05
C MET A 55 3.03 15.23 -0.16
N ILE A 56 3.90 14.44 -0.76
CA ILE A 56 4.67 14.85 -1.95
C ILE A 56 3.71 15.22 -3.11
N ILE A 57 2.73 14.38 -3.38
CA ILE A 57 1.77 14.62 -4.45
C ILE A 57 0.96 15.88 -4.14
N TYR A 58 0.49 16.04 -2.91
CA TYR A 58 -0.29 17.21 -2.50
C TYR A 58 0.49 18.51 -2.69
N TYR A 59 1.71 18.59 -2.16
CA TYR A 59 2.53 19.81 -2.28
C TYR A 59 2.93 20.09 -3.72
N LYS A 60 3.28 19.07 -4.50
CA LYS A 60 3.58 19.24 -5.92
C LYS A 60 2.38 19.82 -6.67
N GLN A 61 1.20 19.29 -6.47
CA GLN A 61 -0.02 19.77 -7.12
C GLN A 61 -0.38 21.21 -6.69
N MET A 62 -0.18 21.56 -5.41
CA MET A 62 -0.38 22.91 -4.94
C MET A 62 0.57 23.90 -5.63
N SER A 63 1.87 23.55 -5.73
CA SER A 63 2.86 24.39 -6.40
C SER A 63 2.54 24.58 -7.89
N GLU A 64 2.21 23.51 -8.59
CA GLU A 64 1.81 23.56 -10.00
C GLU A 64 0.51 24.39 -10.18
N GLY A 65 -0.45 24.28 -9.25
CA GLY A 65 -1.69 25.05 -9.29
C GLY A 65 -1.47 26.57 -9.23
N TYR A 66 -0.51 27.03 -8.44
CA TYR A 66 -0.15 28.45 -8.38
C TYR A 66 0.58 28.95 -9.64
N GLU A 67 1.43 28.12 -10.24
CA GLU A 67 2.08 28.45 -11.52
C GLU A 67 1.07 28.50 -12.66
N ASP A 68 0.18 27.54 -12.73
CA ASP A 68 -0.83 27.46 -13.76
C ASP A 68 -1.89 28.55 -13.63
N GLN A 69 -2.17 29.04 -12.43
CA GLN A 69 -3.07 30.19 -12.23
C GLN A 69 -2.63 31.39 -13.07
N LYS A 70 -1.34 31.72 -13.05
CA LYS A 70 -0.80 32.82 -13.86
C LYS A 70 -0.94 32.59 -15.36
N ARG A 71 -0.66 31.36 -15.80
CA ARG A 71 -0.81 30.96 -17.21
C ARG A 71 -2.28 31.05 -17.67
N PHE A 72 -3.21 30.62 -16.82
CA PHE A 72 -4.64 30.68 -17.13
C PHE A 72 -5.18 32.11 -17.20
N GLN A 73 -4.71 33.00 -16.35
CA GLN A 73 -5.05 34.44 -16.46
C GLN A 73 -4.62 35.02 -17.82
N ILE A 74 -3.46 34.68 -18.30
CA ILE A 74 -2.96 35.11 -19.63
C ILE A 74 -3.82 34.52 -20.76
N LEU A 75 -4.12 33.20 -20.69
CA LEU A 75 -4.92 32.51 -21.70
C LEU A 75 -6.38 33.00 -21.73
N SER A 76 -6.96 33.32 -20.58
CA SER A 76 -8.29 33.89 -20.48
C SER A 76 -8.37 35.27 -21.15
N ASN A 77 -7.30 36.07 -21.06
CA ASN A 77 -7.23 37.38 -21.74
C ASN A 77 -7.10 37.27 -23.27
N VAL A 78 -6.65 36.13 -23.80
CA VAL A 78 -6.52 35.89 -25.24
C VAL A 78 -7.77 35.24 -25.85
N GLY A 79 -8.80 34.96 -25.04
CA GLY A 79 -10.09 34.47 -25.53
C GLY A 79 -10.36 32.98 -25.30
N LEU A 80 -9.55 32.29 -24.51
CA LEU A 80 -9.82 30.90 -24.12
C LEU A 80 -11.04 30.85 -23.19
N THR A 81 -12.01 30.00 -23.52
CA THR A 81 -13.19 29.85 -22.65
C THR A 81 -12.83 29.13 -21.36
N GLU A 82 -13.49 29.50 -20.25
CA GLU A 82 -13.30 28.87 -18.94
C GLU A 82 -13.54 27.34 -19.01
N LYS A 83 -14.37 26.87 -19.92
CA LYS A 83 -14.68 25.45 -20.12
C LYS A 83 -13.51 24.70 -20.75
N GLU A 84 -12.91 25.24 -21.79
CA GLU A 84 -11.74 24.63 -22.48
C GLU A 84 -10.51 24.59 -21.57
N ALA A 85 -10.29 25.68 -20.81
CA ALA A 85 -9.26 25.76 -19.80
C ALA A 85 -9.44 24.64 -18.74
N LYS A 86 -10.63 24.48 -18.20
CA LYS A 86 -10.95 23.48 -17.18
C LYS A 86 -10.79 22.04 -17.70
N GLU A 87 -11.12 21.79 -18.94
CA GLU A 87 -11.00 20.45 -19.56
C GLU A 87 -9.54 20.08 -19.81
N SER A 88 -8.72 21.05 -20.27
CA SER A 88 -7.29 20.87 -20.44
C SER A 88 -6.58 20.56 -19.11
N ILE A 89 -6.86 21.36 -18.07
CA ILE A 89 -6.32 21.12 -16.72
C ILE A 89 -6.72 19.74 -16.21
N ARG A 90 -7.99 19.38 -16.32
CA ARG A 90 -8.48 18.09 -15.83
C ARG A 90 -7.72 16.92 -16.45
N THR A 91 -7.45 16.97 -17.75
CA THR A 91 -6.73 15.93 -18.47
C THR A 91 -5.27 15.86 -18.01
N GLN A 92 -4.61 17.00 -17.87
CA GLN A 92 -3.23 17.07 -17.40
C GLN A 92 -3.07 16.55 -15.97
N VAL A 93 -3.91 17.00 -15.06
CA VAL A 93 -3.91 16.54 -13.67
C VAL A 93 -4.19 15.05 -13.58
N MET A 94 -5.17 14.56 -14.35
CA MET A 94 -5.48 13.13 -14.38
C MET A 94 -4.28 12.29 -14.87
N LEU A 95 -3.61 12.72 -15.93
CA LEU A 95 -2.43 12.02 -16.46
C LEU A 95 -1.30 11.97 -15.44
N LEU A 96 -0.98 13.11 -14.79
CA LEU A 96 0.05 13.20 -13.76
C LEU A 96 -0.21 12.28 -12.57
N PHE A 97 -1.49 12.10 -12.18
CA PHE A 97 -1.85 11.20 -11.09
C PHE A 97 -1.84 9.73 -11.48
N TYR A 98 -2.38 9.37 -12.64
CA TYR A 98 -2.53 7.96 -13.00
C TYR A 98 -1.27 7.34 -13.60
N LEU A 99 -0.33 8.14 -14.13
CA LEU A 99 0.93 7.63 -14.66
C LEU A 99 1.78 6.88 -13.60
N PRO A 100 2.00 7.43 -12.40
CA PRO A 100 2.73 6.71 -11.34
C PRO A 100 2.00 5.43 -10.89
N VAL A 101 0.67 5.45 -10.87
CA VAL A 101 -0.12 4.27 -10.51
C VAL A 101 0.02 3.16 -11.55
N ALA A 102 -0.04 3.51 -12.83
CA ALA A 102 0.18 2.56 -13.92
C ALA A 102 1.59 1.94 -13.85
N ALA A 103 2.61 2.75 -13.58
CA ALA A 103 3.97 2.27 -13.36
C ALA A 103 4.07 1.36 -12.13
N ALA A 104 3.41 1.70 -11.03
CA ALA A 104 3.38 0.87 -9.82
C ALA A 104 2.73 -0.49 -10.06
N ILE A 105 1.61 -0.53 -10.79
CA ILE A 105 0.92 -1.77 -11.16
C ILE A 105 1.82 -2.64 -12.04
N MET A 106 2.48 -2.05 -13.03
CA MET A 106 3.43 -2.76 -13.89
C MET A 106 4.58 -3.37 -13.08
N HIS A 107 5.19 -2.59 -12.19
CA HIS A 107 6.24 -3.06 -11.28
C HIS A 107 5.75 -4.21 -10.40
N MET A 108 4.54 -4.11 -9.87
CA MET A 108 3.96 -5.13 -8.99
C MET A 108 3.71 -6.45 -9.73
N ILE A 109 3.27 -6.40 -10.99
CA ILE A 109 3.10 -7.60 -11.83
C ILE A 109 4.45 -8.31 -12.01
N VAL A 110 5.51 -7.57 -12.34
CA VAL A 110 6.86 -8.14 -12.50
C VAL A 110 7.38 -8.66 -11.16
N ALA A 111 7.32 -7.87 -10.09
CA ALA A 111 7.78 -8.24 -8.77
C ALA A 111 7.05 -9.46 -8.21
N SER A 112 5.75 -9.60 -8.46
CA SER A 112 4.95 -10.74 -8.00
C SER A 112 5.48 -12.09 -8.51
N SER A 113 6.06 -12.12 -9.69
CA SER A 113 6.67 -13.33 -10.27
C SER A 113 7.93 -13.74 -9.53
N VAL A 114 8.76 -12.76 -9.17
CA VAL A 114 9.99 -12.97 -8.40
C VAL A 114 9.68 -13.38 -6.97
N VAL A 115 8.77 -12.67 -6.30
CA VAL A 115 8.35 -12.98 -4.93
C VAL A 115 7.75 -14.37 -4.84
N ARG A 116 6.94 -14.78 -5.82
CA ARG A 116 6.36 -16.12 -5.90
C ARG A 116 7.43 -17.21 -5.99
N LEU A 117 8.50 -16.98 -6.74
CA LEU A 117 9.62 -17.91 -6.84
C LEU A 117 10.31 -18.08 -5.48
N PHE A 118 10.59 -16.98 -4.78
CA PHE A 118 11.17 -17.00 -3.43
C PHE A 118 10.27 -17.71 -2.41
N LEU A 119 8.99 -17.42 -2.41
CA LEU A 119 8.03 -18.03 -1.49
C LEU A 119 7.91 -19.55 -1.69
N ARG A 120 7.97 -20.02 -2.93
CA ARG A 120 7.98 -21.47 -3.23
C ARG A 120 9.23 -22.19 -2.73
N MET A 121 10.36 -21.48 -2.63
CA MET A 121 11.59 -22.07 -2.09
C MET A 121 11.58 -22.19 -0.56
N ILE A 122 10.89 -21.28 0.13
CA ILE A 122 10.92 -21.17 1.60
C ILE A 122 9.65 -21.78 2.22
N LEU A 123 8.51 -21.62 1.58
CA LEU A 123 7.19 -21.99 2.09
C LEU A 123 6.35 -22.65 0.98
N ILE A 124 5.51 -23.60 1.39
CA ILE A 124 4.46 -24.12 0.51
C ILE A 124 3.32 -23.11 0.49
N VAL A 125 3.42 -22.12 -0.38
CA VAL A 125 2.37 -21.11 -0.54
C VAL A 125 1.51 -21.46 -1.75
N ASP A 126 0.20 -21.57 -1.51
CA ASP A 126 -0.76 -21.75 -2.59
C ASP A 126 -0.80 -20.52 -3.50
N THR A 127 -0.64 -20.75 -4.80
CA THR A 127 -0.59 -19.72 -5.82
C THR A 127 -1.89 -18.89 -5.87
N PHE A 128 -3.02 -19.54 -5.59
CA PHE A 128 -4.31 -18.85 -5.57
C PHE A 128 -4.40 -17.85 -4.42
N THR A 129 -4.05 -18.27 -3.21
CA THR A 129 -4.04 -17.43 -2.01
C THR A 129 -3.10 -16.23 -2.17
N PHE A 130 -1.91 -16.45 -2.76
CA PHE A 130 -0.96 -15.37 -3.03
C PHE A 130 -1.51 -14.34 -4.01
N ASN A 131 -2.08 -14.78 -5.14
CA ASN A 131 -2.65 -13.88 -6.13
C ASN A 131 -3.85 -13.10 -5.58
N MET A 132 -4.71 -13.74 -4.76
CA MET A 132 -5.82 -13.09 -4.09
C MET A 132 -5.34 -12.00 -3.12
N ALA A 133 -4.31 -12.28 -2.33
CA ALA A 133 -3.74 -11.28 -1.41
C ALA A 133 -3.22 -10.06 -2.18
N ILE A 134 -2.46 -10.25 -3.26
CA ILE A 134 -1.99 -9.17 -4.12
C ILE A 134 -3.15 -8.36 -4.70
N ALA A 135 -4.18 -9.03 -5.21
CA ALA A 135 -5.35 -8.36 -5.78
C ALA A 135 -6.07 -7.48 -4.76
N ILE A 136 -6.30 -8.00 -3.54
CA ILE A 136 -6.95 -7.27 -2.45
C ILE A 136 -6.13 -6.03 -2.05
N VAL A 137 -4.83 -6.19 -1.84
CA VAL A 137 -3.94 -5.07 -1.49
C VAL A 137 -3.91 -4.02 -2.59
N SER A 138 -3.88 -4.44 -3.86
CA SER A 138 -3.92 -3.53 -5.01
C SER A 138 -5.20 -2.72 -5.07
N ILE A 139 -6.34 -3.36 -4.83
CA ILE A 139 -7.65 -2.70 -4.82
C ILE A 139 -7.71 -1.67 -3.68
N ILE A 140 -7.26 -2.04 -2.47
CA ILE A 140 -7.22 -1.12 -1.33
C ILE A 140 -6.35 0.10 -1.66
N PHE A 141 -5.16 -0.13 -2.24
CA PHE A 141 -4.26 0.95 -2.65
C PHE A 141 -4.89 1.86 -3.69
N LEU A 142 -5.54 1.32 -4.73
CA LEU A 142 -6.25 2.09 -5.75
C LEU A 142 -7.38 2.94 -5.18
N VAL A 143 -8.12 2.41 -4.21
CA VAL A 143 -9.20 3.15 -3.53
C VAL A 143 -8.62 4.33 -2.76
N ILE A 144 -7.61 4.11 -1.92
CA ILE A 144 -6.94 5.17 -1.17
C ILE A 144 -6.40 6.24 -2.13
N TYR A 145 -5.70 5.82 -3.17
CA TYR A 145 -5.12 6.73 -4.15
C TYR A 145 -6.17 7.57 -4.87
N THR A 146 -7.30 6.97 -5.24
CA THR A 146 -8.42 7.67 -5.88
C THR A 146 -9.05 8.71 -4.94
N ILE A 147 -9.13 8.41 -3.64
CA ILE A 147 -9.61 9.37 -2.62
C ILE A 147 -8.65 10.57 -2.55
N VAL A 148 -7.35 10.31 -2.46
CA VAL A 148 -6.31 11.37 -2.44
C VAL A 148 -6.38 12.21 -3.71
N TYR A 149 -6.51 11.58 -4.88
CA TYR A 149 -6.69 12.29 -6.14
C TYR A 149 -7.90 13.23 -6.13
N LYS A 150 -9.06 12.75 -5.68
CA LYS A 150 -10.28 13.59 -5.62
C LYS A 150 -10.12 14.81 -4.70
N ILE A 151 -9.49 14.62 -3.54
CA ILE A 151 -9.25 15.71 -2.58
C ILE A 151 -8.27 16.71 -3.18
N THR A 152 -7.14 16.27 -3.68
CA THR A 152 -6.08 17.13 -4.22
C THR A 152 -6.54 17.86 -5.47
N SER A 153 -7.21 17.17 -6.38
CA SER A 153 -7.77 17.77 -7.60
C SER A 153 -8.79 18.87 -7.29
N ARG A 154 -9.60 18.70 -6.23
CA ARG A 154 -10.56 19.73 -5.80
C ARG A 154 -9.87 20.99 -5.30
N GLU A 155 -8.80 20.86 -4.53
CA GLU A 155 -8.04 22.01 -4.04
C GLU A 155 -7.27 22.71 -5.17
N TYR A 156 -6.69 21.96 -6.08
CA TYR A 156 -6.05 22.48 -7.30
C TYR A 156 -7.03 23.35 -8.11
N TYR A 157 -8.25 22.87 -8.38
CA TYR A 157 -9.26 23.65 -9.09
C TYR A 157 -9.66 24.94 -8.37
N LYS A 158 -9.69 24.94 -7.04
CA LYS A 158 -9.97 26.16 -6.27
C LYS A 158 -8.87 27.22 -6.45
N ILE A 159 -7.61 26.79 -6.49
CA ILE A 159 -6.47 27.69 -6.66
C ILE A 159 -6.48 28.28 -8.06
N VAL A 160 -6.57 27.47 -9.09
CA VAL A 160 -6.54 27.93 -10.48
C VAL A 160 -7.71 28.86 -10.81
N ASN A 161 -8.89 28.61 -10.24
CA ASN A 161 -10.12 29.39 -10.52
C ASN A 161 -10.30 30.61 -9.57
N ARG A 162 -9.35 30.86 -8.68
CA ARG A 162 -9.39 32.03 -7.79
C ARG A 162 -9.07 33.27 -8.58
N LYS A 163 -10.10 34.02 -8.94
CA LYS A 163 -9.94 35.38 -9.48
C LYS A 163 -9.28 36.21 -8.38
N GLU A 164 -8.05 36.67 -8.60
CA GLU A 164 -7.51 37.75 -7.75
C GLU A 164 -8.44 38.93 -7.85
N VAL A 165 -9.06 39.28 -6.71
CA VAL A 165 -9.75 40.57 -6.57
C VAL A 165 -8.66 41.61 -6.70
N ARG A 166 -8.58 42.27 -7.87
CA ARG A 166 -7.72 43.42 -8.07
C ARG A 166 -8.14 44.45 -7.02
N GLN A 167 -7.27 44.67 -6.02
CA GLN A 167 -7.24 45.93 -5.26
C GLN A 167 -6.59 47.03 -6.09
#